data_84f02dec40d15ccaf8a1771e55b0d5a8
#
_entry.id   84f02dec40d15ccaf8a1771e55b0d5a8
#
_cell.length_a   1.000
_cell.length_b   1.000
_cell.length_c   1.000
_cell.angle_alpha   90.00
_cell.angle_beta   90.00
_cell.angle_gamma   90.00
#
_symmetry.space_group_name_H-M   'P 1'
#
loop_
_entity.id
_entity.type
_entity.pdbx_description
1 polymer ?
#
loop_
_entity_poly.entity_id
_entity_poly.type
_entity_poly.pdbx_seq_one_letter_code
_entity_poly.pdbx_strand_id
1 'polypeptide(L)'
;MGRAIYVSSVNGDDANSGYAPEKAFRSLRKVNQMEIQPGDQILLERGSVFIGEYLHLYAGGTKEAPVVVDAYGEGGLPRIETDGNGIWYQNYGGHLDNVVHTWKGYLSSAVLLYDAEYISVRNLEITNNPCVKNERLNQADRMNRTGVSVIAKNHGTLHEIELDHLYIHDVEGNIYDKHLNNGGIYMSVSRPDDEEKTGIARYDGIHIHHCKVENCRRWGIAAGYTYQHDKFTTLELPDEVMKTYGSTNVVIEHNFVKDIGGDGITPMYCFEPLIQYNVSENIAVDIHPDLYNEEGNRGGMTAAAIWPWK
;
A
#
# COMPACT_ATOMS: atom_id res chain seq x y z
N MET A 1 -18.92 -19.45 -8.55
CA MET A 1 -17.71 -19.82 -7.79
C MET A 1 -16.53 -19.13 -8.43
N GLY A 2 -15.72 -18.44 -7.63
CA GLY A 2 -14.47 -17.85 -8.11
C GLY A 2 -13.46 -18.92 -8.55
N ARG A 3 -12.48 -18.52 -9.29
CA ARG A 3 -11.39 -19.38 -9.77
C ARG A 3 -10.29 -19.45 -8.70
N ALA A 4 -9.63 -20.59 -8.55
CA ALA A 4 -8.35 -20.69 -7.86
C ALA A 4 -7.23 -20.57 -8.91
N ILE A 5 -6.36 -19.57 -8.75
CA ILE A 5 -5.27 -19.21 -9.67
C ILE A 5 -3.96 -19.47 -8.93
N TYR A 6 -3.23 -20.47 -9.37
CA TYR A 6 -1.99 -20.93 -8.73
C TYR A 6 -0.77 -20.36 -9.43
N VAL A 7 0.18 -19.87 -8.64
CA VAL A 7 1.45 -19.32 -9.15
C VAL A 7 2.62 -19.91 -8.34
N SER A 8 3.63 -20.41 -9.04
CA SER A 8 4.84 -20.97 -8.45
C SER A 8 6.07 -20.60 -9.26
N SER A 9 6.98 -19.85 -8.69
CA SER A 9 8.24 -19.56 -9.37
C SER A 9 9.17 -20.77 -9.49
N VAL A 10 8.91 -21.81 -8.68
CA VAL A 10 9.72 -23.04 -8.61
C VAL A 10 9.20 -24.10 -9.57
N ASN A 11 7.90 -24.41 -9.50
CA ASN A 11 7.28 -25.54 -10.20
C ASN A 11 6.36 -25.09 -11.36
N GLY A 12 6.11 -23.79 -11.52
CA GLY A 12 5.19 -23.26 -12.51
C GLY A 12 5.77 -23.14 -13.92
N ASP A 13 4.87 -23.01 -14.88
CA ASP A 13 5.16 -22.71 -16.28
C ASP A 13 4.06 -21.76 -16.80
N ASP A 14 4.45 -20.65 -17.44
CA ASP A 14 3.51 -19.66 -17.98
C ASP A 14 2.70 -20.18 -19.20
N ALA A 15 3.03 -21.36 -19.72
CA ALA A 15 2.22 -22.07 -20.69
C ALA A 15 1.07 -22.89 -20.03
N ASN A 16 1.08 -23.06 -18.72
CA ASN A 16 0.03 -23.74 -17.98
C ASN A 16 -1.27 -22.96 -17.92
N SER A 17 -2.33 -23.58 -17.42
CA SER A 17 -3.64 -22.94 -17.26
C SER A 17 -3.75 -22.05 -16.02
N GLY A 18 -2.93 -22.28 -14.98
CA GLY A 18 -3.00 -21.63 -13.70
C GLY A 18 -4.08 -22.15 -12.74
N TYR A 19 -4.92 -23.11 -13.13
CA TYR A 19 -6.12 -23.50 -12.36
C TYR A 19 -5.98 -24.77 -11.51
N ALA A 20 -4.76 -25.25 -11.33
CA ALA A 20 -4.44 -26.34 -10.41
C ALA A 20 -2.98 -26.19 -9.94
N PRO A 21 -2.62 -26.68 -8.75
CA PRO A 21 -1.25 -26.57 -8.23
C PRO A 21 -0.19 -27.10 -9.20
N GLU A 22 -0.45 -28.27 -9.81
CA GLU A 22 0.43 -28.90 -10.79
C GLU A 22 0.40 -28.23 -12.18
N LYS A 23 -0.47 -27.25 -12.37
CA LYS A 23 -0.61 -26.41 -13.55
C LYS A 23 -0.46 -24.93 -13.23
N ALA A 24 0.31 -24.63 -12.18
CA ALA A 24 0.56 -23.25 -11.76
C ALA A 24 1.25 -22.43 -12.86
N PHE A 25 0.96 -21.14 -12.92
CA PHE A 25 1.77 -20.19 -13.66
C PHE A 25 3.14 -20.05 -13.01
N ARG A 26 4.15 -19.64 -13.78
CA ARG A 26 5.47 -19.37 -13.24
C ARG A 26 5.61 -17.96 -12.70
N SER A 27 4.99 -16.99 -13.34
CA SER A 27 5.20 -15.58 -13.07
C SER A 27 3.93 -14.84 -12.62
N LEU A 28 4.09 -13.81 -11.79
CA LEU A 28 3.02 -12.89 -11.41
C LEU A 28 2.53 -12.07 -12.62
N ARG A 29 3.37 -11.92 -13.63
CA ARG A 29 2.99 -11.27 -14.90
C ARG A 29 1.73 -11.89 -15.52
N LYS A 30 1.55 -13.21 -15.37
CA LYS A 30 0.35 -13.90 -15.86
C LYS A 30 -0.89 -13.42 -15.13
N VAL A 31 -0.80 -13.27 -13.81
CA VAL A 31 -1.90 -12.75 -12.99
C VAL A 31 -2.21 -11.30 -13.35
N ASN A 32 -1.18 -10.46 -13.49
CA ASN A 32 -1.34 -9.04 -13.86
C ASN A 32 -2.02 -8.85 -15.23
N GLN A 33 -2.03 -9.86 -16.10
CA GLN A 33 -2.69 -9.85 -17.40
C GLN A 33 -4.11 -10.41 -17.36
N MET A 34 -4.55 -10.96 -16.22
CA MET A 34 -5.88 -11.54 -16.10
C MET A 34 -6.90 -10.47 -15.68
N GLU A 35 -8.11 -10.66 -16.16
CA GLU A 35 -9.26 -9.98 -15.57
C GLU A 35 -9.68 -10.73 -14.31
N ILE A 36 -9.44 -10.13 -13.16
CA ILE A 36 -9.81 -10.68 -11.85
C ILE A 36 -11.32 -10.54 -11.66
N GLN A 37 -11.97 -11.61 -11.20
CA GLN A 37 -13.40 -11.67 -10.99
C GLN A 37 -13.73 -11.83 -9.50
N PRO A 38 -14.92 -11.39 -9.05
CA PRO A 38 -15.37 -11.65 -7.68
C PRO A 38 -15.27 -13.13 -7.29
N GLY A 39 -14.65 -13.38 -6.14
CA GLY A 39 -14.42 -14.71 -5.59
C GLY A 39 -13.14 -15.41 -6.07
N ASP A 40 -12.35 -14.78 -6.93
CA ASP A 40 -11.07 -15.34 -7.35
C ASP A 40 -10.09 -15.44 -6.17
N GLN A 41 -9.32 -16.50 -6.17
CA GLN A 41 -8.24 -16.75 -5.23
C GLN A 41 -6.91 -16.82 -5.99
N ILE A 42 -6.00 -15.91 -5.71
CA ILE A 42 -4.65 -15.88 -6.26
C ILE A 42 -3.74 -16.52 -5.22
N LEU A 43 -3.24 -17.70 -5.51
CA LEU A 43 -2.52 -18.55 -4.56
C LEU A 43 -1.06 -18.68 -4.98
N LEU A 44 -0.14 -18.18 -4.16
CA LEU A 44 1.30 -18.22 -4.38
C LEU A 44 1.91 -19.40 -3.62
N GLU A 45 2.70 -20.23 -4.30
CA GLU A 45 3.33 -21.39 -3.65
C GLU A 45 4.35 -20.94 -2.60
N ARG A 46 4.26 -21.51 -1.40
CA ARG A 46 5.26 -21.31 -0.35
C ARG A 46 6.64 -21.75 -0.82
N GLY A 47 7.69 -20.97 -0.44
CA GLY A 47 9.05 -21.16 -0.90
C GLY A 47 9.34 -20.56 -2.28
N SER A 48 8.36 -20.03 -2.99
CA SER A 48 8.58 -19.27 -4.22
C SER A 48 9.21 -17.91 -3.95
N VAL A 49 10.08 -17.47 -4.87
CA VAL A 49 10.62 -16.10 -4.91
C VAL A 49 10.39 -15.53 -6.30
N PHE A 50 9.68 -14.43 -6.39
CA PHE A 50 9.33 -13.73 -7.63
C PHE A 50 10.24 -12.51 -7.79
N ILE A 51 11.44 -12.72 -8.35
CA ILE A 51 12.50 -11.71 -8.47
C ILE A 51 12.21 -10.77 -9.64
N GLY A 52 12.24 -9.46 -9.37
CA GLY A 52 11.96 -8.42 -10.34
C GLY A 52 10.49 -8.34 -10.74
N GLU A 53 9.60 -9.04 -10.01
CA GLU A 53 8.17 -9.11 -10.30
C GLU A 53 7.34 -8.31 -9.30
N TYR A 54 6.08 -8.11 -9.63
CA TYR A 54 5.11 -7.34 -8.84
C TYR A 54 3.71 -7.88 -9.07
N LEU A 55 2.78 -7.57 -8.18
CA LEU A 55 1.37 -7.92 -8.30
C LEU A 55 0.51 -6.66 -8.29
N HIS A 56 -0.09 -6.31 -9.43
CA HIS A 56 -0.96 -5.16 -9.58
C HIS A 56 -2.38 -5.59 -9.94
N LEU A 57 -3.33 -5.32 -9.07
CA LEU A 57 -4.74 -5.68 -9.22
C LEU A 57 -5.60 -4.42 -9.35
N TYR A 58 -6.44 -4.39 -10.39
CA TYR A 58 -7.31 -3.27 -10.74
C TYR A 58 -8.80 -3.62 -10.59
N ALA A 59 -9.09 -4.68 -9.87
CA ALA A 59 -10.44 -5.13 -9.56
C ALA A 59 -10.42 -5.88 -8.23
N GLY A 60 -11.52 -5.81 -7.52
CA GLY A 60 -11.76 -6.54 -6.27
C GLY A 60 -12.91 -7.53 -6.39
N GLY A 61 -13.45 -7.88 -5.23
CA GLY A 61 -14.59 -8.79 -5.10
C GLY A 61 -15.91 -8.08 -4.87
N THR A 62 -16.80 -8.83 -4.28
CA THR A 62 -18.04 -8.34 -3.65
C THR A 62 -18.11 -8.90 -2.22
N LYS A 63 -19.04 -8.40 -1.42
CA LYS A 63 -19.24 -8.89 -0.05
C LYS A 63 -19.48 -10.41 0.00
N GLU A 64 -20.21 -10.95 -0.97
CA GLU A 64 -20.54 -12.37 -1.07
C GLU A 64 -19.44 -13.20 -1.74
N ALA A 65 -18.54 -12.55 -2.46
CA ALA A 65 -17.49 -13.18 -3.25
C ALA A 65 -16.19 -12.34 -3.21
N PRO A 66 -15.52 -12.23 -2.04
CA PRO A 66 -14.28 -11.46 -1.92
C PRO A 66 -13.16 -12.09 -2.75
N VAL A 67 -12.25 -11.26 -3.21
CA VAL A 67 -10.98 -11.69 -3.82
C VAL A 67 -9.97 -11.98 -2.71
N VAL A 68 -9.20 -13.03 -2.86
CA VAL A 68 -8.17 -13.40 -1.88
C VAL A 68 -6.82 -13.61 -2.60
N VAL A 69 -5.78 -12.98 -2.08
CA VAL A 69 -4.38 -13.27 -2.41
C VAL A 69 -3.76 -13.95 -1.20
N ASP A 70 -3.29 -15.19 -1.34
CA ASP A 70 -2.80 -16.00 -0.23
C ASP A 70 -1.67 -16.93 -0.67
N ALA A 71 -1.04 -17.58 0.30
CA ALA A 71 -0.07 -18.64 0.07
C ALA A 71 -0.73 -20.02 0.06
N TYR A 72 -0.15 -20.96 -0.69
CA TYR A 72 -0.51 -22.39 -0.64
C TYR A 72 0.72 -23.28 -0.51
N GLY A 73 0.51 -24.54 -0.15
CA GLY A 73 1.58 -25.51 0.04
C GLY A 73 2.30 -25.37 1.37
N GLU A 74 3.50 -25.92 1.45
CA GLU A 74 4.33 -25.93 2.66
C GLU A 74 5.65 -25.19 2.44
N GLY A 75 6.24 -24.64 3.51
CA GLY A 75 7.52 -23.94 3.46
C GLY A 75 7.45 -22.50 3.92
N GLY A 76 8.47 -21.71 3.59
CA GLY A 76 8.53 -20.27 3.89
C GLY A 76 7.47 -19.48 3.14
N LEU A 77 7.21 -18.26 3.57
CA LEU A 77 6.29 -17.36 2.85
C LEU A 77 6.75 -17.19 1.39
N PRO A 78 5.83 -17.15 0.42
CA PRO A 78 6.19 -16.74 -0.94
C PRO A 78 6.61 -15.29 -0.93
N ARG A 79 7.74 -14.98 -1.60
CA ARG A 79 8.32 -13.63 -1.59
C ARG A 79 8.17 -12.94 -2.93
N ILE A 80 7.63 -11.73 -2.91
CA ILE A 80 7.64 -10.79 -4.03
C ILE A 80 8.82 -9.85 -3.83
N GLU A 81 9.85 -9.99 -4.65
CA GLU A 81 11.09 -9.22 -4.62
C GLU A 81 11.13 -8.31 -5.85
N THR A 82 10.60 -7.09 -5.68
CA THR A 82 10.23 -6.24 -6.84
C THR A 82 11.41 -5.48 -7.44
N ASP A 83 12.44 -5.17 -6.65
CA ASP A 83 13.66 -4.50 -7.11
C ASP A 83 13.43 -3.19 -7.88
N GLY A 84 12.48 -2.37 -7.43
CA GLY A 84 12.13 -1.10 -8.07
C GLY A 84 11.29 -1.22 -9.34
N ASN A 85 10.89 -2.42 -9.75
CA ASN A 85 9.91 -2.62 -10.82
C ASN A 85 8.48 -2.30 -10.33
N GLY A 86 7.46 -2.71 -11.06
CA GLY A 86 6.07 -2.39 -10.68
C GLY A 86 5.80 -0.89 -10.72
N ILE A 87 6.27 -0.21 -11.76
CA ILE A 87 6.15 1.24 -11.92
C ILE A 87 4.75 1.59 -12.38
N TRP A 88 4.12 2.55 -11.69
CA TRP A 88 2.82 3.11 -12.05
C TRP A 88 2.80 4.62 -11.77
N TYR A 89 1.77 5.31 -12.23
CA TYR A 89 1.64 6.75 -12.11
C TYR A 89 0.53 7.11 -11.13
N GLN A 90 0.90 7.73 -10.01
CA GLN A 90 -0.04 8.28 -9.05
C GLN A 90 -0.35 9.75 -9.38
N ASN A 91 -1.63 10.12 -9.25
CA ASN A 91 -2.08 11.48 -9.39
C ASN A 91 -3.28 11.73 -8.47
N TYR A 92 -3.08 12.57 -7.46
CA TYR A 92 -4.15 12.96 -6.53
C TYR A 92 -5.26 13.78 -7.19
N GLY A 93 -5.03 14.30 -8.41
CA GLY A 93 -6.01 15.10 -9.13
C GLY A 93 -6.00 16.59 -8.81
N GLY A 94 -5.01 17.07 -8.10
CA GLY A 94 -4.83 18.49 -7.75
C GLY A 94 -3.73 18.69 -6.74
N HIS A 95 -3.38 19.93 -6.50
CA HIS A 95 -2.41 20.29 -5.46
C HIS A 95 -2.95 19.88 -4.09
N LEU A 96 -2.06 19.42 -3.26
CA LEU A 96 -2.29 19.12 -1.85
C LEU A 96 -2.12 20.41 -1.01
N ASP A 97 -2.07 20.26 0.29
CA ASP A 97 -2.02 21.33 1.30
C ASP A 97 -0.85 22.33 1.12
N ASN A 98 0.23 21.90 0.47
CA ASN A 98 1.41 22.73 0.23
C ASN A 98 1.89 22.58 -1.21
N VAL A 99 2.16 23.69 -1.86
CA VAL A 99 2.62 23.74 -3.27
C VAL A 99 3.95 23.02 -3.51
N VAL A 100 4.75 22.81 -2.47
CA VAL A 100 6.02 22.08 -2.55
C VAL A 100 5.85 20.56 -2.43
N HIS A 101 4.65 20.10 -2.05
CA HIS A 101 4.39 18.68 -1.93
C HIS A 101 4.10 18.06 -3.29
N THR A 102 4.78 16.98 -3.58
CA THR A 102 4.58 16.22 -4.82
C THR A 102 3.21 15.53 -4.77
N TRP A 103 2.34 15.87 -5.71
CA TRP A 103 0.97 15.36 -5.80
C TRP A 103 0.74 14.42 -6.98
N LYS A 104 1.72 14.28 -7.86
CA LYS A 104 1.71 13.35 -8.99
C LYS A 104 3.13 12.93 -9.35
N GLY A 105 3.29 11.70 -9.80
CA GLY A 105 4.58 11.18 -10.22
C GLY A 105 4.56 9.67 -10.42
N TYR A 106 5.66 9.16 -10.99
CA TYR A 106 5.87 7.73 -11.07
C TYR A 106 6.43 7.20 -9.76
N LEU A 107 5.96 6.04 -9.36
CA LEU A 107 6.45 5.29 -8.20
C LEU A 107 6.39 3.79 -8.47
N SER A 108 7.05 3.02 -7.63
CA SER A 108 7.10 1.57 -7.72
C SER A 108 6.32 0.96 -6.55
N SER A 109 5.51 -0.07 -6.81
CA SER A 109 4.84 -0.84 -5.78
C SER A 109 5.00 -2.34 -6.03
N ALA A 110 5.36 -3.09 -4.99
CA ALA A 110 5.44 -4.55 -5.11
C ALA A 110 4.04 -5.16 -5.21
N VAL A 111 3.12 -4.69 -4.39
CA VAL A 111 1.69 -4.99 -4.50
C VAL A 111 0.94 -3.68 -4.69
N LEU A 112 0.07 -3.60 -5.68
CA LEU A 112 -0.83 -2.49 -5.93
C LEU A 112 -2.27 -3.01 -6.00
N LEU A 113 -3.14 -2.45 -5.17
CA LEU A 113 -4.58 -2.62 -5.20
C LEU A 113 -5.18 -1.28 -5.65
N TYR A 114 -5.71 -1.21 -6.87
CA TYR A 114 -6.22 0.03 -7.45
C TYR A 114 -7.72 -0.11 -7.72
N ASP A 115 -8.54 0.68 -7.04
CA ASP A 115 -9.99 0.59 -7.07
C ASP A 115 -10.52 -0.84 -6.79
N ALA A 116 -9.79 -1.57 -5.90
CA ALA A 116 -10.12 -2.94 -5.52
C ALA A 116 -10.73 -2.95 -4.11
N GLU A 117 -11.94 -3.46 -3.99
CA GLU A 117 -12.66 -3.62 -2.73
C GLU A 117 -12.97 -5.09 -2.43
N TYR A 118 -13.42 -5.40 -1.22
CA TYR A 118 -13.66 -6.78 -0.76
C TYR A 118 -12.51 -7.70 -1.14
N ILE A 119 -11.32 -7.31 -0.70
CA ILE A 119 -10.07 -8.01 -1.03
C ILE A 119 -9.23 -8.24 0.22
N SER A 120 -8.68 -9.45 0.34
CA SER A 120 -7.74 -9.84 1.37
C SER A 120 -6.39 -10.22 0.75
N VAL A 121 -5.30 -9.64 1.26
CA VAL A 121 -3.92 -10.01 0.88
C VAL A 121 -3.21 -10.49 2.12
N ARG A 122 -2.73 -11.74 2.10
CA ARG A 122 -2.17 -12.34 3.30
C ARG A 122 -1.08 -13.38 3.04
N ASN A 123 -0.31 -13.65 4.09
CA ASN A 123 0.73 -14.68 4.10
C ASN A 123 1.80 -14.51 3.02
N LEU A 124 2.26 -13.29 2.79
CA LEU A 124 3.30 -12.96 1.80
C LEU A 124 4.50 -12.29 2.47
N GLU A 125 5.68 -12.52 1.93
CA GLU A 125 6.89 -11.73 2.16
C GLU A 125 7.08 -10.77 0.98
N ILE A 126 7.35 -9.48 1.26
CA ILE A 126 7.36 -8.42 0.24
C ILE A 126 8.57 -7.53 0.45
N THR A 127 9.37 -7.35 -0.60
CA THR A 127 10.49 -6.41 -0.64
C THR A 127 10.43 -5.53 -1.88
N ASN A 128 11.00 -4.32 -1.77
CA ASN A 128 11.12 -3.41 -2.92
C ASN A 128 12.40 -2.58 -2.77
N ASN A 129 13.52 -3.26 -2.94
CA ASN A 129 14.85 -2.69 -2.80
C ASN A 129 15.61 -2.85 -4.11
N PRO A 130 15.71 -1.81 -4.95
CA PRO A 130 16.55 -1.87 -6.12
C PRO A 130 18.02 -2.00 -5.70
N CYS A 131 18.80 -2.79 -6.41
CA CYS A 131 20.24 -2.97 -6.14
C CYS A 131 21.05 -1.68 -6.25
N VAL A 132 20.46 -0.59 -6.70
CA VAL A 132 21.06 0.74 -6.73
C VAL A 132 20.84 1.38 -5.37
N LYS A 133 21.92 1.61 -4.62
CA LYS A 133 21.84 2.35 -3.35
C LYS A 133 21.20 3.71 -3.62
N ASN A 134 20.05 3.94 -3.01
CA ASN A 134 19.43 5.25 -2.96
C ASN A 134 20.30 6.14 -2.06
N GLU A 135 21.30 6.80 -2.63
CA GLU A 135 22.05 7.79 -1.89
C GLU A 135 21.12 8.94 -1.55
N ARG A 136 21.00 9.26 -0.28
CA ARG A 136 20.08 10.26 0.30
C ARG A 136 20.05 11.59 -0.45
N LEU A 137 21.13 11.93 -1.13
CA LEU A 137 21.32 13.18 -1.86
C LEU A 137 21.29 13.01 -3.38
N ASN A 138 21.14 11.77 -3.87
CA ASN A 138 21.06 11.55 -5.30
C ASN A 138 19.67 11.89 -5.81
N GLN A 139 19.54 13.06 -6.41
CA GLN A 139 18.27 13.55 -6.99
C GLN A 139 17.79 12.70 -8.17
N ALA A 140 18.67 11.94 -8.81
CA ALA A 140 18.33 11.13 -9.98
C ALA A 140 17.49 9.87 -9.63
N ASP A 141 17.58 9.38 -8.38
CA ASP A 141 16.77 8.24 -7.92
C ASP A 141 15.93 8.61 -6.69
N ARG A 142 15.05 9.58 -6.85
CA ARG A 142 14.06 9.97 -5.83
C ARG A 142 12.70 9.30 -6.05
N MET A 143 12.69 8.11 -6.61
CA MET A 143 11.43 7.39 -6.81
C MET A 143 10.88 6.89 -5.48
N ASN A 144 9.61 7.19 -5.24
CA ASN A 144 8.88 6.57 -4.15
C ASN A 144 8.68 5.09 -4.41
N ARG A 145 8.79 4.28 -3.37
CA ARG A 145 8.57 2.83 -3.44
C ARG A 145 7.74 2.36 -2.26
N THR A 146 6.89 1.39 -2.52
CA THR A 146 6.09 0.77 -1.47
C THR A 146 6.19 -0.75 -1.52
N GLY A 147 6.02 -1.37 -0.35
CA GLY A 147 5.66 -2.77 -0.29
C GLY A 147 4.24 -2.97 -0.82
N VAL A 148 3.26 -2.35 -0.17
CA VAL A 148 1.85 -2.40 -0.57
C VAL A 148 1.31 -0.99 -0.77
N SER A 149 0.75 -0.72 -1.94
CA SER A 149 -0.06 0.47 -2.24
C SER A 149 -1.52 0.11 -2.41
N VAL A 150 -2.42 0.89 -1.81
CA VAL A 150 -3.86 0.79 -2.04
C VAL A 150 -4.39 2.14 -2.45
N ILE A 151 -5.15 2.20 -3.55
CA ILE A 151 -5.67 3.43 -4.13
C ILE A 151 -7.18 3.33 -4.29
N ALA A 152 -7.90 4.30 -3.73
CA ALA A 152 -9.30 4.57 -4.07
C ALA A 152 -9.35 5.79 -5.00
N LYS A 153 -9.98 5.64 -6.17
CA LYS A 153 -10.11 6.73 -7.15
C LYS A 153 -11.48 6.77 -7.83
N ASN A 154 -11.77 5.80 -8.69
CA ASN A 154 -12.91 5.85 -9.61
C ASN A 154 -14.05 4.89 -9.25
N HIS A 155 -14.08 4.42 -8.02
CA HIS A 155 -15.08 3.44 -7.57
C HIS A 155 -15.94 3.94 -6.38
N GLY A 156 -15.84 5.24 -6.06
CA GLY A 156 -16.50 5.82 -4.90
C GLY A 156 -15.94 5.28 -3.60
N THR A 157 -16.80 4.83 -2.68
CA THR A 157 -16.37 4.21 -1.44
C THR A 157 -15.92 2.77 -1.69
N LEU A 158 -14.67 2.46 -1.36
CA LEU A 158 -14.16 1.09 -1.36
C LEU A 158 -14.38 0.43 0.00
N HIS A 159 -14.86 -0.82 -0.01
CA HIS A 159 -15.23 -1.57 1.18
C HIS A 159 -14.27 -2.73 1.46
N GLU A 160 -14.09 -3.03 2.75
CA GLU A 160 -13.47 -4.26 3.26
C GLU A 160 -12.14 -4.62 2.56
N ILE A 161 -11.09 -3.90 2.93
CA ILE A 161 -9.72 -4.17 2.49
C ILE A 161 -8.95 -4.73 3.68
N GLU A 162 -8.50 -5.96 3.57
CA GLU A 162 -7.75 -6.67 4.61
C GLU A 162 -6.31 -6.91 4.17
N LEU A 163 -5.36 -6.53 5.04
CA LEU A 163 -3.94 -6.86 4.92
C LEU A 163 -3.52 -7.63 6.17
N ASP A 164 -3.23 -8.92 6.02
CA ASP A 164 -3.04 -9.84 7.14
C ASP A 164 -1.77 -10.68 7.01
N HIS A 165 -1.03 -10.86 8.11
CA HIS A 165 0.18 -11.70 8.15
C HIS A 165 1.17 -11.43 7.01
N LEU A 166 1.35 -10.14 6.64
CA LEU A 166 2.37 -9.73 5.68
C LEU A 166 3.70 -9.46 6.38
N TYR A 167 4.79 -9.97 5.81
CA TYR A 167 6.13 -9.58 6.18
C TYR A 167 6.70 -8.64 5.11
N ILE A 168 6.72 -7.34 5.38
CA ILE A 168 7.16 -6.30 4.46
C ILE A 168 8.47 -5.74 4.98
N HIS A 169 9.52 -5.79 4.17
CA HIS A 169 10.81 -5.30 4.61
C HIS A 169 11.69 -4.85 3.44
N ASP A 170 12.76 -4.12 3.79
CA ASP A 170 13.71 -3.62 2.80
C ASP A 170 13.03 -2.87 1.65
N VAL A 171 12.20 -1.88 2.02
CA VAL A 171 11.57 -0.99 1.04
C VAL A 171 12.36 0.30 0.96
N GLU A 172 13.18 0.41 -0.08
CA GLU A 172 14.00 1.59 -0.35
C GLU A 172 13.24 2.61 -1.20
N GLY A 173 12.87 3.73 -0.60
CA GLY A 173 12.11 4.80 -1.25
C GLY A 173 12.67 6.19 -0.97
N ASN A 174 11.98 7.20 -1.45
CA ASN A 174 12.33 8.59 -1.22
C ASN A 174 11.97 9.00 0.21
N ILE A 175 12.97 9.34 1.02
CA ILE A 175 12.75 9.75 2.41
C ILE A 175 12.10 11.15 2.56
N TYR A 176 12.09 11.94 1.49
CA TYR A 176 11.58 13.32 1.51
C TYR A 176 10.10 13.42 1.20
N ASP A 177 9.61 12.60 0.29
CA ASP A 177 8.24 12.67 -0.14
C ASP A 177 7.30 11.97 0.85
N LYS A 178 6.34 12.70 1.35
CA LYS A 178 5.37 12.20 2.32
C LYS A 178 3.94 12.07 1.76
N HIS A 179 3.69 12.47 0.53
CA HIS A 179 2.34 12.51 -0.03
C HIS A 179 2.09 11.44 -1.08
N LEU A 180 2.99 11.23 -2.03
CA LEU A 180 2.90 10.05 -2.88
C LEU A 180 3.18 8.78 -2.08
N ASN A 181 2.54 7.68 -2.46
CA ASN A 181 2.68 6.41 -1.76
C ASN A 181 4.16 6.01 -1.64
N ASN A 182 4.61 5.72 -0.42
CA ASN A 182 6.02 5.51 -0.09
C ASN A 182 6.13 4.74 1.23
N GLY A 183 6.98 3.73 1.31
CA GLY A 183 7.20 2.95 2.52
C GLY A 183 6.56 1.57 2.53
N GLY A 184 6.31 1.00 3.70
CA GLY A 184 5.82 -0.38 3.85
C GLY A 184 4.43 -0.57 3.28
N ILE A 185 3.42 -0.03 3.95
CA ILE A 185 2.01 -0.02 3.52
C ILE A 185 1.56 1.44 3.39
N TYR A 186 1.01 1.79 2.25
CA TYR A 186 0.46 3.13 2.04
C TYR A 186 -0.89 3.07 1.30
N MET A 187 -1.93 3.56 1.98
CA MET A 187 -3.28 3.65 1.43
C MET A 187 -3.66 5.11 1.22
N SER A 188 -4.03 5.48 0.01
CA SER A 188 -4.39 6.87 -0.32
C SER A 188 -5.62 6.95 -1.22
N VAL A 189 -6.21 8.14 -1.23
CA VAL A 189 -7.42 8.45 -1.99
C VAL A 189 -7.12 9.55 -2.98
N SER A 190 -7.31 9.27 -4.25
CA SER A 190 -7.14 10.22 -5.35
C SER A 190 -8.48 10.76 -5.83
N ARG A 191 -8.47 11.98 -6.41
CA ARG A 191 -9.67 12.59 -6.97
C ARG A 191 -10.22 11.71 -8.11
N PRO A 192 -11.51 11.36 -8.08
CA PRO A 192 -12.16 10.69 -9.19
C PRO A 192 -12.07 11.49 -10.49
N ASP A 193 -12.03 10.80 -11.61
CA ASP A 193 -12.09 11.43 -12.93
C ASP A 193 -13.48 12.06 -13.17
N ASP A 194 -14.53 11.46 -12.58
CA ASP A 194 -15.92 11.93 -12.61
C ASP A 194 -16.60 11.63 -11.27
N GLU A 195 -16.45 12.57 -10.33
CA GLU A 195 -17.00 12.41 -8.96
C GLU A 195 -18.54 12.42 -8.94
N GLU A 196 -19.19 13.09 -9.89
CA GLU A 196 -20.66 13.09 -9.97
C GLU A 196 -21.18 11.69 -10.31
N LYS A 197 -20.44 10.95 -11.13
CA LYS A 197 -20.79 9.60 -11.53
C LYS A 197 -20.41 8.53 -10.52
N THR A 198 -19.21 8.62 -9.95
CA THR A 198 -18.65 7.58 -9.07
C THR A 198 -18.91 7.81 -7.60
N GLY A 199 -19.22 9.05 -7.21
CA GLY A 199 -19.27 9.47 -5.81
C GLY A 199 -17.90 9.83 -5.27
N ILE A 200 -17.85 10.24 -4.01
CA ILE A 200 -16.64 10.60 -3.28
C ILE A 200 -15.79 9.36 -3.06
N ALA A 201 -14.55 9.38 -3.54
CA ALA A 201 -13.60 8.30 -3.27
C ALA A 201 -13.18 8.33 -1.81
N ARG A 202 -13.26 7.19 -1.13
CA ARG A 202 -12.85 6.98 0.27
C ARG A 202 -12.82 5.48 0.60
N TYR A 203 -12.45 5.15 1.82
CA TYR A 203 -12.54 3.77 2.33
C TYR A 203 -13.62 3.64 3.40
N ASP A 204 -14.27 2.48 3.44
CA ASP A 204 -15.15 2.04 4.51
C ASP A 204 -14.86 0.56 4.84
N GLY A 205 -14.05 0.34 5.87
CA GLY A 205 -13.52 -0.98 6.21
C GLY A 205 -12.07 -1.17 5.74
N ILE A 206 -11.12 -0.77 6.59
CA ILE A 206 -9.70 -1.10 6.45
C ILE A 206 -9.32 -1.94 7.66
N HIS A 207 -8.75 -3.12 7.44
CA HIS A 207 -8.20 -3.94 8.49
C HIS A 207 -6.76 -4.34 8.16
N ILE A 208 -5.79 -3.79 8.90
CA ILE A 208 -4.37 -4.11 8.76
C ILE A 208 -3.92 -4.76 10.06
N HIS A 209 -3.59 -6.06 10.01
CA HIS A 209 -3.30 -6.79 11.24
C HIS A 209 -2.26 -7.90 11.07
N HIS A 210 -1.61 -8.24 12.19
CA HIS A 210 -0.57 -9.27 12.27
C HIS A 210 0.56 -9.12 11.23
N CYS A 211 0.74 -7.91 10.71
CA CYS A 211 1.79 -7.60 9.76
C CYS A 211 3.10 -7.26 10.50
N LYS A 212 4.21 -7.63 9.89
CA LYS A 212 5.55 -7.22 10.28
C LYS A 212 6.12 -6.30 9.21
N VAL A 213 6.44 -5.05 9.58
CA VAL A 213 6.96 -4.03 8.66
C VAL A 213 8.29 -3.53 9.18
N GLU A 214 9.38 -3.80 8.45
CA GLU A 214 10.74 -3.49 8.91
C GLU A 214 11.57 -2.81 7.81
N ASN A 215 12.52 -1.98 8.24
CA ASN A 215 13.51 -1.36 7.37
C ASN A 215 12.88 -0.73 6.10
N CYS A 216 11.86 0.09 6.31
CA CYS A 216 11.19 0.82 5.25
C CYS A 216 11.53 2.31 5.31
N ARG A 217 11.83 2.91 4.16
CA ARG A 217 12.03 4.35 4.06
C ARG A 217 10.70 5.07 4.18
N ARG A 218 10.65 6.17 4.83
CA ARG A 218 9.56 7.12 5.05
C ARG A 218 8.41 6.60 5.94
N TRP A 219 7.56 5.66 5.52
CA TRP A 219 6.37 5.24 6.26
C TRP A 219 6.42 3.73 6.59
N GLY A 220 6.00 3.37 7.80
CA GLY A 220 5.70 1.99 8.13
C GLY A 220 4.33 1.59 7.60
N ILE A 221 3.27 2.06 8.27
CA ILE A 221 1.87 1.86 7.87
C ILE A 221 1.20 3.24 7.82
N ALA A 222 0.76 3.67 6.65
CA ALA A 222 0.02 4.91 6.44
C ALA A 222 -1.31 4.62 5.75
N ALA A 223 -2.42 5.06 6.34
CA ALA A 223 -3.76 4.80 5.82
C ALA A 223 -4.59 6.07 5.74
N GLY A 224 -5.29 6.26 4.61
CA GLY A 224 -6.36 7.22 4.45
C GLY A 224 -5.98 8.59 3.90
N TYR A 225 -4.74 8.86 3.47
CA TYR A 225 -4.41 10.16 2.87
C TYR A 225 -5.30 10.46 1.66
N THR A 226 -5.83 11.69 1.57
CA THR A 226 -6.93 12.01 0.62
C THR A 226 -6.72 13.30 -0.15
N TYR A 227 -7.22 13.36 -1.40
CA TYR A 227 -7.34 14.58 -2.18
C TYR A 227 -8.28 15.63 -1.56
N GLN A 228 -9.12 15.21 -0.61
CA GLN A 228 -10.07 16.06 0.11
C GLN A 228 -9.45 16.73 1.35
N HIS A 229 -8.13 16.72 1.49
CA HIS A 229 -7.44 17.21 2.69
C HIS A 229 -7.84 18.64 3.08
N ASP A 230 -8.26 19.49 2.13
CA ASP A 230 -8.74 20.84 2.37
C ASP A 230 -10.01 20.88 3.25
N LYS A 231 -10.80 19.81 3.28
CA LYS A 231 -11.98 19.66 4.15
C LYS A 231 -11.60 19.52 5.63
N PHE A 232 -10.34 19.17 5.91
CA PHE A 232 -9.86 18.83 7.25
C PHE A 232 -8.97 19.92 7.86
N THR A 233 -8.95 21.13 7.31
CA THR A 233 -8.04 22.20 7.73
C THR A 233 -8.53 23.02 8.93
N THR A 234 -9.78 22.85 9.35
CA THR A 234 -10.35 23.56 10.50
C THR A 234 -9.95 22.91 11.83
N LEU A 235 -9.82 23.74 12.90
CA LEU A 235 -9.48 23.22 14.23
C LEU A 235 -10.60 22.35 14.83
N GLU A 236 -11.84 22.68 14.52
CA GLU A 236 -13.01 21.91 14.92
C GLU A 236 -13.59 21.23 13.68
N LEU A 237 -13.44 19.93 13.59
CA LEU A 237 -13.99 19.12 12.51
C LEU A 237 -15.29 18.46 12.96
N PRO A 238 -16.44 18.82 12.36
CA PRO A 238 -17.69 18.12 12.61
C PRO A 238 -17.57 16.64 12.19
N ASP A 239 -18.12 15.75 12.97
CA ASP A 239 -18.19 14.31 12.66
C ASP A 239 -18.71 14.03 11.25
N GLU A 240 -19.70 14.78 10.80
CA GLU A 240 -20.28 14.65 9.46
C GLU A 240 -19.26 14.90 8.34
N VAL A 241 -18.31 15.83 8.54
CA VAL A 241 -17.24 16.06 7.58
C VAL A 241 -16.30 14.86 7.55
N MET A 242 -15.91 14.35 8.73
CA MET A 242 -15.06 13.17 8.83
C MET A 242 -15.72 11.94 8.22
N LYS A 243 -17.00 11.72 8.47
CA LYS A 243 -17.76 10.58 7.92
C LYS A 243 -18.00 10.69 6.41
N THR A 244 -18.10 11.90 5.90
CA THR A 244 -18.38 12.13 4.47
C THR A 244 -17.13 12.01 3.62
N TYR A 245 -16.03 12.61 4.06
CA TYR A 245 -14.81 12.78 3.26
C TYR A 245 -13.63 11.91 3.73
N GLY A 246 -13.64 11.46 4.97
CA GLY A 246 -12.62 10.62 5.55
C GLY A 246 -12.92 9.12 5.40
N SER A 247 -11.96 8.31 5.77
CA SER A 247 -12.13 6.87 5.85
C SER A 247 -12.82 6.47 7.16
N THR A 248 -13.69 5.45 7.09
CA THR A 248 -14.46 4.93 8.22
C THR A 248 -14.15 3.45 8.47
N ASN A 249 -14.43 2.95 9.66
CA ASN A 249 -14.20 1.54 10.04
C ASN A 249 -12.75 1.10 9.80
N VAL A 250 -11.79 1.91 10.27
CA VAL A 250 -10.35 1.65 10.12
C VAL A 250 -9.83 0.98 11.38
N VAL A 251 -9.27 -0.21 11.25
CA VAL A 251 -8.66 -0.98 12.32
C VAL A 251 -7.21 -1.32 11.94
N ILE A 252 -6.25 -0.94 12.79
CA ILE A 252 -4.84 -1.29 12.63
C ILE A 252 -4.38 -1.92 13.94
N GLU A 253 -4.15 -3.23 13.96
CA GLU A 253 -3.91 -3.94 15.21
C GLU A 253 -2.93 -5.11 15.08
N HIS A 254 -2.28 -5.46 16.20
CA HIS A 254 -1.35 -6.59 16.29
C HIS A 254 -0.21 -6.54 15.27
N ASN A 255 0.20 -5.34 14.84
CA ASN A 255 1.32 -5.18 13.93
C ASN A 255 2.63 -4.91 14.68
N PHE A 256 3.73 -5.34 14.10
CA PHE A 256 5.09 -5.01 14.53
C PHE A 256 5.76 -4.14 13.46
N VAL A 257 6.11 -2.90 13.83
CA VAL A 257 6.71 -1.91 12.92
C VAL A 257 8.06 -1.49 13.47
N LYS A 258 9.14 -1.65 12.69
CA LYS A 258 10.50 -1.44 13.17
C LYS A 258 11.42 -0.84 12.11
N ASP A 259 12.41 -0.06 12.58
CA ASP A 259 13.47 0.54 11.74
C ASP A 259 12.88 1.34 10.56
N ILE A 260 11.97 2.25 10.87
CA ILE A 260 11.26 3.06 9.87
C ILE A 260 11.92 4.43 9.72
N GLY A 261 12.18 4.82 8.49
CA GLY A 261 12.83 6.09 8.16
C GLY A 261 12.10 7.32 8.66
N GLY A 262 10.77 7.32 8.61
CA GLY A 262 9.89 8.38 9.10
C GLY A 262 8.89 7.87 10.14
N ASP A 263 7.58 7.98 9.84
CA ASP A 263 6.51 7.65 10.79
C ASP A 263 6.21 6.13 10.82
N GLY A 264 5.92 5.60 12.01
CA GLY A 264 5.61 4.18 12.20
C GLY A 264 4.22 3.82 11.70
N ILE A 265 3.17 4.25 12.41
CA ILE A 265 1.77 3.97 12.08
C ILE A 265 1.00 5.30 12.04
N THR A 266 0.38 5.60 10.91
CA THR A 266 -0.29 6.88 10.68
C THR A 266 -1.65 6.68 10.01
N PRO A 267 -2.74 6.61 10.79
CA PRO A 267 -4.09 6.74 10.25
C PRO A 267 -4.35 8.22 9.95
N MET A 268 -4.51 8.55 8.67
CA MET A 268 -4.72 9.92 8.20
C MET A 268 -6.15 10.08 7.70
N TYR A 269 -6.83 11.16 8.11
CA TYR A 269 -8.19 11.46 7.66
C TYR A 269 -9.17 10.29 7.86
N CYS A 270 -9.06 9.65 9.03
CA CYS A 270 -9.91 8.53 9.43
C CYS A 270 -10.86 8.96 10.55
N PHE A 271 -12.13 8.58 10.45
CA PHE A 271 -13.11 8.79 11.51
C PHE A 271 -12.99 7.68 12.56
N GLU A 272 -12.65 8.05 13.79
CA GLU A 272 -12.52 7.15 14.95
C GLU A 272 -11.76 5.85 14.64
N PRO A 273 -10.52 5.92 14.10
CA PRO A 273 -9.76 4.72 13.80
C PRO A 273 -9.39 3.96 15.07
N LEU A 274 -9.52 2.64 15.06
CA LEU A 274 -9.08 1.78 16.16
C LEU A 274 -7.63 1.35 15.93
N ILE A 275 -6.71 1.85 16.75
CA ILE A 275 -5.29 1.51 16.71
C ILE A 275 -4.92 0.85 18.03
N GLN A 276 -4.69 -0.46 18.02
CA GLN A 276 -4.47 -1.20 19.26
C GLN A 276 -3.46 -2.34 19.10
N TYR A 277 -2.84 -2.76 20.18
CA TYR A 277 -1.93 -3.92 20.26
C TYR A 277 -0.79 -3.91 19.25
N ASN A 278 -0.40 -2.73 18.74
CA ASN A 278 0.74 -2.59 17.84
C ASN A 278 2.02 -2.35 18.63
N VAL A 279 3.14 -2.76 18.06
CA VAL A 279 4.48 -2.43 18.56
C VAL A 279 5.19 -1.60 17.51
N SER A 280 5.69 -0.42 17.91
CA SER A 280 6.54 0.44 17.08
C SER A 280 7.91 0.59 17.76
N GLU A 281 8.98 0.18 17.09
CA GLU A 281 10.34 0.19 17.61
C GLU A 281 11.29 0.88 16.62
N ASN A 282 12.17 1.73 17.14
CA ASN A 282 13.19 2.41 16.35
C ASN A 282 12.63 3.14 15.13
N ILE A 283 11.79 4.13 15.38
CA ILE A 283 11.10 4.93 14.36
C ILE A 283 11.85 6.24 14.14
N ALA A 284 11.71 6.83 12.94
CA ALA A 284 12.35 8.08 12.55
C ALA A 284 13.89 7.97 12.39
N VAL A 285 14.37 6.83 11.91
CA VAL A 285 15.82 6.57 11.81
C VAL A 285 16.50 7.38 10.70
N ASP A 286 15.75 7.93 9.75
CA ASP A 286 16.27 8.69 8.61
C ASP A 286 15.88 10.17 8.61
N ILE A 287 15.43 10.70 9.74
CA ILE A 287 15.12 12.12 9.84
C ILE A 287 16.40 12.92 10.01
N HIS A 288 16.75 13.65 8.96
CA HIS A 288 17.89 14.55 8.93
C HIS A 288 17.44 15.99 8.72
N PRO A 289 17.70 16.90 9.69
CA PRO A 289 17.35 18.30 9.61
C PRO A 289 17.74 18.96 8.32
N ASP A 290 18.94 18.71 7.86
CA ASP A 290 19.51 19.33 6.66
C ASP A 290 18.77 18.95 5.37
N LEU A 291 18.18 17.76 5.34
CA LEU A 291 17.46 17.26 4.19
C LEU A 291 16.05 17.86 4.04
N TYR A 292 15.42 18.22 5.15
CA TYR A 292 14.08 18.84 5.16
C TYR A 292 14.13 20.36 4.92
N ASN A 293 15.31 20.97 5.06
CA ASN A 293 15.51 22.40 4.85
C ASN A 293 15.88 22.76 3.42
N GLU A 294 16.36 21.80 2.64
CA GLU A 294 16.67 22.03 1.24
C GLU A 294 15.39 22.16 0.40
N GLU A 295 15.41 23.11 -0.54
CA GLU A 295 14.34 23.35 -1.52
C GLU A 295 12.97 23.76 -0.93
N GLY A 296 12.94 24.34 0.27
CA GLY A 296 11.71 24.87 0.85
C GLY A 296 10.74 23.78 1.36
N ASN A 297 11.19 22.55 1.46
CA ASN A 297 10.42 21.49 2.10
C ASN A 297 10.37 21.67 3.63
N ARG A 298 9.62 22.69 4.04
CA ARG A 298 9.49 23.11 5.45
C ARG A 298 8.44 22.30 6.22
N GLY A 299 7.91 21.28 5.63
CA GLY A 299 6.92 20.42 6.27
C GLY A 299 7.58 19.57 7.34
N GLY A 300 7.54 20.05 8.54
CA GLY A 300 7.83 19.41 9.81
C GLY A 300 8.60 18.09 9.82
N MET A 301 9.75 18.13 10.40
CA MET A 301 10.58 16.96 10.71
C MET A 301 10.02 16.17 11.91
N THR A 302 8.71 16.10 12.02
CA THR A 302 8.07 15.31 13.05
C THR A 302 7.80 13.94 12.50
N ALA A 303 8.31 12.92 13.17
CA ALA A 303 7.88 11.56 12.96
C ALA A 303 7.46 10.99 14.30
N ALA A 304 6.48 10.12 14.29
CA ALA A 304 5.92 9.53 15.49
C ALA A 304 5.83 8.00 15.35
N ALA A 305 5.93 7.32 16.49
CA ALA A 305 5.70 5.89 16.53
C ALA A 305 4.27 5.55 16.08
N ILE A 306 3.30 6.31 16.56
CA ILE A 306 1.90 6.27 16.15
C ILE A 306 1.42 7.72 16.08
N TRP A 307 0.93 8.15 14.93
CA TRP A 307 0.47 9.52 14.74
C TRP A 307 -0.95 9.54 14.16
N PRO A 308 -1.96 9.76 15.02
CA PRO A 308 -3.30 10.06 14.52
C PRO A 308 -3.31 11.46 13.92
N TRP A 309 -3.39 11.55 12.61
CA TRP A 309 -3.57 12.83 11.91
C TRP A 309 -5.07 13.08 11.74
N LYS A 310 -5.49 14.33 11.97
CA LYS A 310 -6.89 14.76 11.76
C LYS A 310 -7.47 14.25 10.47
#